data_511ae6e5e9b6a0c4c996f09ed3147a3c
#
_entry.id   511ae6e5e9b6a0c4c996f09ed3147a3c
#
_cell.length_a   1.000
_cell.length_b   1.000
_cell.length_c   1.000
_cell.angle_alpha   90.00
_cell.angle_beta   90.00
_cell.angle_gamma   90.00
#
_symmetry.space_group_name_H-M   'P 1'
#
loop_
_entity.id
_entity.type
_entity.pdbx_description
1 polymer ?
#
loop_
_entity_poly.entity_id
_entity_poly.type
_entity_poly.pdbx_seq_one_letter_code
_entity_poly.pdbx_strand_id
1 'polypeptide(L)'
;MTDATLDTTGPKPAVRLERRLPDPPAVVWRAITERDQLKAWFPCDVIVEGGRWEVGAAITFPFPPEVIEMTLTGTVLAADEPKLLSYTWGEEEILRFELYPEGDGTRLVLSDQLRAGWAARNAAGWEECLDRLAGLPVEPDAWRRRFDVYSAAFEPRIGPQQGPPAEYKGEASAD
;
A
#
# COMPACT_ATOMS: atom_id res chain seq x y z
N MET A 1 7.10 -2.11 15.67
CA MET A 1 7.44 -3.45 15.16
C MET A 1 7.30 -3.45 13.65
N THR A 2 8.28 -3.93 12.94
CA THR A 2 8.27 -4.00 11.48
C THR A 2 7.75 -5.36 11.05
N ASP A 3 6.74 -5.39 10.20
CA ASP A 3 6.04 -6.62 9.82
C ASP A 3 5.95 -6.86 8.30
N ALA A 4 6.56 -5.99 7.49
CA ALA A 4 6.71 -6.27 6.07
C ALA A 4 7.78 -7.33 5.81
N THR A 5 7.46 -8.28 4.96
CA THR A 5 8.38 -9.29 4.46
C THR A 5 8.67 -9.08 2.99
N LEU A 6 9.81 -9.59 2.52
CA LEU A 6 10.25 -9.50 1.14
C LEU A 6 10.06 -10.84 0.44
N ASP A 7 9.30 -10.86 -0.65
CA ASP A 7 9.13 -12.00 -1.54
C ASP A 7 9.92 -11.75 -2.83
N THR A 8 10.87 -12.65 -3.14
CA THR A 8 11.71 -12.58 -4.33
C THR A 8 11.47 -13.73 -5.31
N THR A 9 10.37 -14.47 -5.15
CA THR A 9 10.04 -15.63 -6.00
C THR A 9 9.48 -15.26 -7.37
N GLY A 10 8.93 -14.04 -7.51
CA GLY A 10 8.36 -13.53 -8.76
C GLY A 10 9.37 -12.82 -9.67
N PRO A 11 8.91 -12.29 -10.81
CA PRO A 11 9.76 -11.58 -11.77
C PRO A 11 10.32 -10.27 -11.24
N LYS A 12 9.63 -9.64 -10.30
CA LYS A 12 10.08 -8.50 -9.52
C LYS A 12 9.91 -8.82 -8.04
N PRO A 13 10.68 -8.21 -7.14
CA PRO A 13 10.44 -8.36 -5.72
C PRO A 13 9.07 -7.78 -5.33
N ALA A 14 8.50 -8.32 -4.27
CA ALA A 14 7.28 -7.79 -3.66
C ALA A 14 7.47 -7.63 -2.15
N VAL A 15 6.94 -6.54 -1.60
CA VAL A 15 6.77 -6.41 -0.16
C VAL A 15 5.39 -6.91 0.22
N ARG A 16 5.30 -7.61 1.34
CA ARG A 16 4.08 -8.26 1.82
C ARG A 16 3.84 -7.91 3.28
N LEU A 17 2.65 -7.43 3.58
CA LEU A 17 2.22 -7.09 4.95
C LEU A 17 0.91 -7.78 5.27
N GLU A 18 0.72 -8.14 6.53
CA GLU A 18 -0.55 -8.67 7.04
C GLU A 18 -1.11 -7.80 8.15
N ARG A 19 -2.43 -7.72 8.22
CA ARG A 19 -3.16 -7.12 9.35
C ARG A 19 -4.37 -7.94 9.71
N ARG A 20 -4.58 -8.12 11.01
CA ARG A 20 -5.81 -8.68 11.55
C ARG A 20 -6.73 -7.54 11.92
N LEU A 21 -7.90 -7.52 11.31
CA LEU A 21 -8.92 -6.50 11.49
C LEU A 21 -10.15 -7.12 12.17
N PRO A 22 -10.81 -6.38 13.07
CA PRO A 22 -11.96 -6.93 13.82
C PRO A 22 -13.22 -7.13 12.98
N ASP A 23 -13.31 -6.43 11.84
CA ASP A 23 -14.49 -6.44 10.99
C ASP A 23 -14.47 -7.59 9.97
N PRO A 24 -15.65 -8.11 9.56
CA PRO A 24 -15.74 -9.18 8.57
C PRO A 24 -15.30 -8.71 7.17
N PRO A 25 -14.95 -9.64 6.25
CA PRO A 25 -14.44 -9.30 4.92
C PRO A 25 -15.31 -8.33 4.12
N ALA A 26 -16.63 -8.41 4.22
CA ALA A 26 -17.53 -7.48 3.51
C ALA A 26 -17.36 -6.03 3.98
N VAL A 27 -17.08 -5.80 5.26
CA VAL A 27 -16.82 -4.47 5.82
C VAL A 27 -15.44 -3.98 5.41
N VAL A 28 -14.41 -4.84 5.48
CA VAL A 28 -13.04 -4.50 5.05
C VAL A 28 -13.00 -4.22 3.55
N TRP A 29 -13.77 -4.96 2.76
CA TRP A 29 -13.89 -4.71 1.32
C TRP A 29 -14.33 -3.28 1.03
N ARG A 30 -15.33 -2.78 1.75
CA ARG A 30 -15.75 -1.37 1.61
C ARG A 30 -14.64 -0.40 1.99
N ALA A 31 -13.87 -0.71 3.02
CA ALA A 31 -12.76 0.14 3.46
C ALA A 31 -11.66 0.27 2.40
N ILE A 32 -11.46 -0.77 1.56
CA ILE A 32 -10.44 -0.76 0.50
C ILE A 32 -10.98 -0.38 -0.89
N THR A 33 -12.29 -0.18 -1.04
CA THR A 33 -12.92 0.12 -2.33
C THR A 33 -13.73 1.41 -2.36
N GLU A 34 -14.35 1.81 -1.26
CA GLU A 34 -15.15 3.04 -1.21
C GLU A 34 -14.25 4.26 -1.05
N ARG A 35 -14.39 5.22 -1.96
CA ARG A 35 -13.55 6.43 -2.01
C ARG A 35 -13.49 7.18 -0.69
N ASP A 36 -14.63 7.36 -0.01
CA ASP A 36 -14.69 8.08 1.26
C ASP A 36 -13.97 7.32 2.39
N GLN A 37 -13.97 6.00 2.37
CA GLN A 37 -13.24 5.19 3.34
C GLN A 37 -11.74 5.14 3.05
N LEU A 38 -11.35 5.07 1.78
CA LEU A 38 -9.95 5.11 1.36
C LEU A 38 -9.24 6.39 1.82
N LYS A 39 -9.93 7.52 1.86
CA LYS A 39 -9.36 8.80 2.34
C LYS A 39 -8.82 8.74 3.77
N ALA A 40 -9.31 7.83 4.59
CA ALA A 40 -8.88 7.71 5.98
C ALA A 40 -7.51 7.06 6.15
N TRP A 41 -7.05 6.27 5.18
CA TRP A 41 -5.86 5.46 5.35
C TRP A 41 -4.96 5.34 4.12
N PHE A 42 -5.51 5.45 2.90
CA PHE A 42 -4.75 5.32 1.66
C PHE A 42 -3.93 6.59 1.38
N PRO A 43 -2.75 6.51 0.75
CA PRO A 43 -1.85 7.66 0.64
C PRO A 43 -2.34 8.78 -0.28
N CYS A 44 -3.35 8.53 -1.11
CA CYS A 44 -3.89 9.50 -2.06
C CYS A 44 -5.37 9.25 -2.31
N ASP A 45 -6.00 10.14 -3.08
CA ASP A 45 -7.37 9.92 -3.56
C ASP A 45 -7.41 8.78 -4.59
N VAL A 46 -8.54 8.10 -4.70
CA VAL A 46 -8.75 6.98 -5.62
C VAL A 46 -10.03 7.20 -6.40
N ILE A 47 -9.90 7.37 -7.70
CA ILE A 47 -11.03 7.63 -8.60
C ILE A 47 -11.08 6.50 -9.64
N VAL A 48 -12.08 5.65 -9.53
CA VAL A 48 -12.31 4.55 -10.47
C VAL A 48 -13.28 5.00 -11.56
N GLU A 49 -12.91 4.83 -12.82
CA GLU A 49 -13.76 5.17 -13.95
C GLU A 49 -15.10 4.42 -13.88
N GLY A 50 -16.20 5.14 -14.01
CA GLY A 50 -17.54 4.57 -13.87
C GLY A 50 -17.95 4.20 -12.43
N GLY A 51 -17.08 4.41 -11.44
CA GLY A 51 -17.36 4.14 -10.03
C GLY A 51 -17.43 2.66 -9.66
N ARG A 52 -17.03 1.76 -10.54
CA ARG A 52 -17.09 0.31 -10.34
C ARG A 52 -15.72 -0.35 -10.48
N TRP A 53 -15.39 -1.19 -9.52
CA TRP A 53 -14.18 -2.00 -9.55
C TRP A 53 -14.40 -3.22 -10.46
N GLU A 54 -14.20 -3.02 -11.75
CA GLU A 54 -14.31 -4.06 -12.77
C GLU A 54 -12.95 -4.25 -13.46
N VAL A 55 -12.61 -5.48 -13.82
CA VAL A 55 -11.37 -5.76 -14.56
C VAL A 55 -11.29 -4.90 -15.82
N GLY A 56 -10.18 -4.19 -15.99
CA GLY A 56 -9.97 -3.26 -17.10
C GLY A 56 -10.37 -1.82 -16.82
N ALA A 57 -11.07 -1.53 -15.72
CA ALA A 57 -11.43 -0.16 -15.36
C ALA A 57 -10.18 0.68 -15.07
N ALA A 58 -10.15 1.91 -15.57
CA ALA A 58 -9.08 2.85 -15.30
C ALA A 58 -9.23 3.47 -13.93
N ILE A 59 -8.10 3.71 -13.26
CA ILE A 59 -8.03 4.34 -11.95
C ILE A 59 -7.12 5.55 -12.03
N THR A 60 -7.51 6.63 -11.38
CA THR A 60 -6.69 7.83 -11.20
C THR A 60 -6.39 8.01 -9.72
N PHE A 61 -5.14 8.27 -9.38
CA PHE A 61 -4.65 8.45 -8.02
C PHE A 61 -4.02 9.84 -7.86
N PRO A 62 -4.81 10.90 -7.61
CA PRO A 62 -4.26 12.22 -7.33
C PRO A 62 -3.69 12.27 -5.92
N PHE A 63 -2.42 12.61 -5.79
CA PHE A 63 -1.80 12.85 -4.49
C PHE A 63 -2.15 14.24 -3.96
N PRO A 64 -2.20 14.42 -2.62
CA PRO A 64 -2.36 15.75 -2.05
C PRO A 64 -1.20 16.66 -2.49
N PRO A 65 -1.46 17.82 -3.10
CA PRO A 65 -0.39 18.71 -3.60
C PRO A 65 0.57 19.20 -2.52
N GLU A 66 0.10 19.25 -1.27
CA GLU A 66 0.93 19.59 -0.11
C GLU A 66 1.97 18.51 0.24
N VAL A 67 1.74 17.27 -0.21
CA VAL A 67 2.68 16.15 -0.01
C VAL A 67 3.58 15.99 -1.22
N ILE A 68 2.98 15.87 -2.39
CA ILE A 68 3.69 15.77 -3.68
C ILE A 68 2.73 16.13 -4.81
N GLU A 69 3.19 16.95 -5.74
CA GLU A 69 2.40 17.29 -6.93
C GLU A 69 2.53 16.18 -7.98
N MET A 70 1.69 15.14 -7.82
CA MET A 70 1.74 13.94 -8.64
C MET A 70 0.36 13.31 -8.77
N THR A 71 0.08 12.76 -9.95
CA THR A 71 -1.08 11.91 -10.18
C THR A 71 -0.60 10.61 -10.84
N LEU A 72 -0.87 9.49 -10.20
CA LEU A 72 -0.64 8.17 -10.80
C LEU A 72 -1.90 7.68 -11.49
N THR A 73 -1.74 6.76 -12.41
CA THR A 73 -2.85 6.05 -13.06
C THR A 73 -2.65 4.55 -12.88
N GLY A 74 -3.73 3.81 -12.98
CA GLY A 74 -3.70 2.37 -12.89
C GLY A 74 -4.89 1.73 -13.60
N THR A 75 -4.91 0.41 -13.58
CA THR A 75 -5.95 -0.42 -14.18
C THR A 75 -6.30 -1.55 -13.22
N VAL A 76 -7.58 -1.83 -13.05
CA VAL A 76 -8.05 -2.98 -12.25
C VAL A 76 -7.66 -4.27 -12.95
N LEU A 77 -6.92 -5.14 -12.26
CA LEU A 77 -6.47 -6.44 -12.74
C LEU A 77 -7.35 -7.59 -12.25
N ALA A 78 -7.87 -7.49 -11.04
CA ALA A 78 -8.78 -8.47 -10.45
C ALA A 78 -9.70 -7.80 -9.44
N ALA A 79 -10.96 -8.21 -9.42
CA ALA A 79 -11.95 -7.75 -8.46
C ALA A 79 -12.95 -8.88 -8.18
N ASP A 80 -12.72 -9.62 -7.11
CA ASP A 80 -13.57 -10.71 -6.62
C ASP A 80 -14.02 -10.39 -5.19
N GLU A 81 -15.12 -9.68 -5.08
CA GLU A 81 -15.69 -9.24 -3.80
C GLU A 81 -16.16 -10.43 -2.95
N PRO A 82 -15.85 -10.50 -1.66
CA PRO A 82 -15.00 -9.61 -0.84
C PRO A 82 -13.59 -10.18 -0.61
N LYS A 83 -13.02 -10.91 -1.55
CA LYS A 83 -11.84 -11.76 -1.35
C LYS A 83 -10.55 -11.20 -1.95
N LEU A 84 -10.62 -10.58 -3.12
CA LEU A 84 -9.43 -10.22 -3.89
C LEU A 84 -9.65 -8.93 -4.67
N LEU A 85 -8.73 -7.99 -4.49
CA LEU A 85 -8.64 -6.77 -5.29
C LEU A 85 -7.19 -6.59 -5.72
N SER A 86 -6.95 -6.39 -7.02
CA SER A 86 -5.62 -6.13 -7.55
C SER A 86 -5.69 -5.09 -8.65
N TYR A 87 -4.72 -4.18 -8.67
CA TYR A 87 -4.62 -3.14 -9.68
C TYR A 87 -3.18 -2.65 -9.84
N THR A 88 -2.88 -2.04 -10.98
CA THR A 88 -1.60 -1.39 -11.19
C THR A 88 -1.56 -0.06 -10.43
N TRP A 89 -0.40 0.26 -9.89
CA TRP A 89 -0.09 1.46 -9.13
C TRP A 89 1.02 2.21 -9.86
N GLY A 90 0.63 3.12 -10.76
CA GLY A 90 1.57 3.67 -11.72
C GLY A 90 2.02 2.64 -12.76
N GLU A 91 3.17 2.86 -13.35
CA GLU A 91 3.69 2.00 -14.44
C GLU A 91 4.46 0.78 -13.95
N GLU A 92 4.95 0.82 -12.71
CA GLU A 92 5.96 -0.13 -12.22
C GLU A 92 5.47 -1.07 -11.12
N GLU A 93 4.35 -0.76 -10.50
CA GLU A 93 3.89 -1.46 -9.30
C GLU A 93 2.55 -2.15 -9.52
N ILE A 94 2.37 -3.29 -8.83
CA ILE A 94 1.10 -4.00 -8.77
C ILE A 94 0.74 -4.20 -7.30
N LEU A 95 -0.40 -3.63 -6.89
CA LEU A 95 -0.98 -3.83 -5.58
C LEU A 95 -1.97 -4.99 -5.62
N ARG A 96 -1.95 -5.81 -4.58
CA ARG A 96 -2.85 -6.93 -4.40
C ARG A 96 -3.31 -7.00 -2.95
N PHE A 97 -4.62 -6.97 -2.75
CA PHE A 97 -5.27 -7.12 -1.45
C PHE A 97 -6.02 -8.45 -1.42
N GLU A 98 -5.72 -9.28 -0.45
CA GLU A 98 -6.42 -10.54 -0.20
C GLU A 98 -7.06 -10.50 1.18
N LEU A 99 -8.31 -10.90 1.26
CA LEU A 99 -9.13 -10.85 2.46
C LEU A 99 -9.55 -12.27 2.84
N TYR A 100 -9.11 -12.73 3.99
CA TYR A 100 -9.43 -14.05 4.51
C TYR A 100 -10.28 -13.91 5.78
N PRO A 101 -11.45 -14.59 5.85
CA PRO A 101 -12.20 -14.64 7.10
C PRO A 101 -11.35 -15.27 8.21
N GLU A 102 -11.32 -14.63 9.37
CA GLU A 102 -10.60 -15.15 10.54
C GLU A 102 -11.41 -14.87 11.80
N GLY A 103 -12.10 -15.88 12.33
CA GLY A 103 -13.09 -15.68 13.37
C GLY A 103 -14.20 -14.75 12.91
N ASP A 104 -14.50 -13.72 13.69
CA ASP A 104 -15.47 -12.67 13.34
C ASP A 104 -14.86 -11.55 12.51
N GLY A 105 -13.55 -11.57 12.29
CA GLY A 105 -12.78 -10.55 11.62
C GLY A 105 -12.19 -11.00 10.29
N THR A 106 -11.15 -10.29 9.88
CA THR A 106 -10.46 -10.48 8.60
C THR A 106 -8.96 -10.47 8.78
N ARG A 107 -8.27 -11.40 8.13
CA ARG A 107 -6.84 -11.30 7.87
C ARG A 107 -6.65 -10.68 6.49
N LEU A 108 -6.17 -9.45 6.48
CA LEU A 108 -5.82 -8.71 5.27
C LEU A 108 -4.38 -8.96 4.91
N VAL A 109 -4.12 -9.30 3.65
CA VAL A 109 -2.77 -9.42 3.08
C VAL A 109 -2.63 -8.41 1.96
N LEU A 110 -1.69 -7.48 2.11
CA LEU A 110 -1.28 -6.54 1.07
C LEU A 110 0.05 -6.98 0.48
N SER A 111 0.12 -7.09 -0.83
CA SER A 111 1.37 -7.28 -1.57
C SER A 111 1.57 -6.13 -2.55
N ASP A 112 2.78 -5.61 -2.62
CA ASP A 112 3.20 -4.59 -3.58
C ASP A 112 4.40 -5.11 -4.36
N GLN A 113 4.18 -5.51 -5.60
CA GLN A 113 5.23 -5.90 -6.55
C GLN A 113 5.82 -4.64 -7.16
N LEU A 114 7.15 -4.46 -7.07
CA LEU A 114 7.78 -3.17 -7.31
C LEU A 114 9.24 -3.29 -7.78
N ARG A 115 9.84 -2.15 -8.07
CA ARG A 115 11.29 -2.08 -8.28
C ARG A 115 12.05 -2.37 -6.98
N ALA A 116 13.14 -3.14 -7.09
CA ALA A 116 13.95 -3.51 -5.94
C ALA A 116 14.35 -2.30 -5.07
N GLY A 117 14.78 -1.21 -5.68
CA GLY A 117 15.21 0.01 -4.96
C GLY A 117 14.11 0.73 -4.18
N TRP A 118 12.83 0.41 -4.41
CA TRP A 118 11.69 1.05 -3.76
C TRP A 118 11.10 0.25 -2.59
N ALA A 119 11.58 -0.96 -2.39
CA ALA A 119 10.97 -1.90 -1.44
C ALA A 119 10.91 -1.36 -0.01
N ALA A 120 12.01 -0.81 0.50
CA ALA A 120 12.05 -0.31 1.88
C ALA A 120 11.13 0.90 2.10
N ARG A 121 11.12 1.86 1.19
CA ARG A 121 10.26 3.05 1.32
C ARG A 121 8.78 2.69 1.23
N ASN A 122 8.43 1.78 0.33
CA ASN A 122 7.05 1.36 0.16
C ASN A 122 6.60 0.47 1.33
N ALA A 123 7.46 -0.41 1.84
CA ALA A 123 7.17 -1.19 3.04
C ALA A 123 6.86 -0.26 4.24
N ALA A 124 7.68 0.76 4.47
CA ALA A 124 7.46 1.74 5.52
C ALA A 124 6.14 2.50 5.32
N GLY A 125 5.85 2.94 4.11
CA GLY A 125 4.61 3.65 3.78
C GLY A 125 3.37 2.79 3.93
N TRP A 126 3.38 1.57 3.43
CA TRP A 126 2.24 0.65 3.56
C TRP A 126 1.99 0.21 5.00
N GLU A 127 3.04 0.00 5.79
CA GLU A 127 2.87 -0.29 7.21
C GLU A 127 2.13 0.83 7.93
N GLU A 128 2.50 2.09 7.65
CA GLU A 128 1.82 3.25 8.21
C GLU A 128 0.36 3.36 7.74
N CYS A 129 0.11 3.13 6.46
CA CYS A 129 -1.25 3.14 5.91
C CYS A 129 -2.13 2.06 6.56
N LEU A 130 -1.59 0.85 6.74
CA LEU A 130 -2.33 -0.26 7.37
C LEU A 130 -2.55 -0.02 8.87
N ASP A 131 -1.63 0.66 9.55
CA ASP A 131 -1.87 1.10 10.93
C ASP A 131 -3.07 2.05 11.01
N ARG A 132 -3.16 3.03 10.10
CA ARG A 132 -4.33 3.92 10.02
C ARG A 132 -5.61 3.15 9.71
N LEU A 133 -5.57 2.20 8.79
CA LEU A 133 -6.72 1.34 8.49
C LEU A 133 -7.20 0.56 9.72
N ALA A 134 -6.26 0.09 10.53
CA ALA A 134 -6.54 -0.64 11.77
C ALA A 134 -6.92 0.28 12.95
N GLY A 135 -6.94 1.60 12.76
CA GLY A 135 -7.22 2.56 13.83
C GLY A 135 -6.09 2.70 14.85
N LEU A 136 -4.88 2.29 14.51
CA LEU A 136 -3.71 2.41 15.36
C LEU A 136 -3.08 3.80 15.22
N PRO A 137 -2.48 4.33 16.30
CA PRO A 137 -1.76 5.60 16.21
C PRO A 137 -0.49 5.45 15.36
N VAL A 138 -0.19 6.50 14.59
CA VAL A 138 1.06 6.62 13.85
C VAL A 138 1.95 7.62 14.59
N GLU A 139 3.09 7.14 15.06
CA GLU A 139 4.04 7.97 15.78
C GLU A 139 4.79 8.91 14.82
N PRO A 140 5.16 10.12 15.28
CA PRO A 140 6.09 10.97 14.54
C PRO A 140 7.37 10.20 14.21
N ASP A 141 7.94 10.41 13.04
CA ASP A 141 9.14 9.74 12.55
C ASP A 141 9.02 8.21 12.37
N ALA A 142 7.83 7.64 12.51
CA ALA A 142 7.63 6.20 12.33
C ALA A 142 8.10 5.74 10.94
N TRP A 143 7.77 6.51 9.90
CA TRP A 143 8.19 6.20 8.54
C TRP A 143 9.71 6.13 8.41
N ARG A 144 10.44 7.11 8.94
CA ARG A 144 11.92 7.16 8.87
C ARG A 144 12.55 5.96 9.57
N ARG A 145 12.09 5.65 10.79
CA ARG A 145 12.59 4.49 11.55
C ARG A 145 12.33 3.18 10.81
N ARG A 146 11.14 3.02 10.25
CA ARG A 146 10.76 1.84 9.46
C ARG A 146 11.59 1.73 8.20
N PHE A 147 11.78 2.83 7.48
CA PHE A 147 12.61 2.88 6.29
C PHE A 147 14.04 2.43 6.57
N ASP A 148 14.65 2.90 7.66
CA ASP A 148 16.01 2.51 8.05
C ASP A 148 16.09 1.00 8.36
N VAL A 149 15.12 0.47 9.10
CA VAL A 149 15.06 -0.96 9.43
C VAL A 149 14.86 -1.81 8.18
N TYR A 150 13.94 -1.44 7.30
CA TYR A 150 13.70 -2.18 6.07
C TYR A 150 14.87 -2.07 5.09
N SER A 151 15.50 -0.90 4.98
CA SER A 151 16.70 -0.74 4.15
C SER A 151 17.80 -1.70 4.59
N ALA A 152 18.09 -1.75 5.89
CA ALA A 152 19.08 -2.66 6.44
C ALA A 152 18.75 -4.14 6.18
N ALA A 153 17.46 -4.51 6.25
CA ALA A 153 17.02 -5.88 6.02
C ALA A 153 16.99 -6.27 4.53
N PHE A 154 16.64 -5.34 3.64
CA PHE A 154 16.41 -5.65 2.22
C PHE A 154 17.66 -5.47 1.35
N GLU A 155 18.54 -4.50 1.65
CA GLU A 155 19.75 -4.26 0.86
C GLU A 155 20.63 -5.49 0.60
N PRO A 156 20.88 -6.37 1.59
CA PRO A 156 21.67 -7.58 1.36
C PRO A 156 21.07 -8.54 0.35
N ARG A 157 19.74 -8.45 0.12
CA ARG A 157 19.00 -9.36 -0.76
C ARG A 157 18.74 -8.81 -2.14
N ILE A 158 18.44 -7.51 -2.24
CA ILE A 158 17.96 -6.88 -3.48
C ILE A 158 18.67 -5.58 -3.85
N GLY A 159 19.73 -5.20 -3.14
CA GLY A 159 20.54 -4.03 -3.45
C GLY A 159 20.07 -2.74 -2.78
N PRO A 160 20.74 -1.61 -3.11
CA PRO A 160 20.50 -0.32 -2.45
C PRO A 160 19.06 0.14 -2.46
N GLN A 161 18.60 0.72 -1.36
CA GLN A 161 17.25 1.23 -1.20
C GLN A 161 17.24 2.75 -1.36
N GLN A 162 16.22 3.24 -2.08
CA GLN A 162 16.02 4.66 -2.36
C GLN A 162 15.00 5.25 -1.39
N GLY A 163 15.25 6.45 -0.90
CA GLY A 163 14.30 7.25 -0.15
C GLY A 163 13.17 7.78 -1.03
N PRO A 164 12.31 8.64 -0.47
CA PRO A 164 11.22 9.25 -1.22
C PRO A 164 11.75 10.12 -2.36
N PRO A 165 10.92 10.39 -3.39
CA PRO A 165 11.28 11.35 -4.44
C PRO A 165 11.66 12.71 -3.86
N ALA A 166 12.56 13.44 -4.55
CA ALA A 166 13.03 14.75 -4.10
C ALA A 166 11.90 15.78 -3.94
N GLU A 167 10.81 15.61 -4.70
CA GLU A 167 9.63 16.48 -4.65
C GLU A 167 8.68 16.17 -3.49
N TYR A 168 8.93 15.08 -2.77
CA TYR A 168 8.08 14.66 -1.65
C TYR A 168 8.26 15.58 -0.45
N LYS A 169 7.16 16.19 0.02
CA LYS A 169 7.11 17.19 1.10
C LYS A 169 6.55 16.64 2.42
N GLY A 170 6.30 15.33 2.49
CA GLY A 170 5.80 14.69 3.70
C GLY A 170 6.88 14.49 4.77
N GLU A 171 6.53 13.81 5.87
CA GLU A 171 7.42 13.60 7.04
C GLU A 171 8.78 12.97 6.69
N ALA A 172 8.85 12.21 5.59
CA ALA A 172 10.08 11.57 5.14
C ALA A 172 11.15 12.57 4.65
N SER A 173 10.81 13.85 4.43
CA SER A 173 11.69 14.89 3.94
C SER A 173 12.25 15.80 5.06
N ALA A 174 11.87 15.59 6.30
CA ALA A 174 12.42 16.36 7.42
C ALA A 174 13.81 15.82 7.76
N ASP A 175 14.85 16.63 7.49
CA ASP A 175 16.23 16.39 7.93
C ASP A 175 16.36 16.49 9.44
#